data_80f3211597039ddca7185bfbecb0cc5f
#
_entry.id   80f3211597039ddca7185bfbecb0cc5f
#
_cell.length_a   1.000
_cell.length_b   1.000
_cell.length_c   1.000
_cell.angle_alpha   90.00
_cell.angle_beta   90.00
_cell.angle_gamma   90.00
#
_symmetry.space_group_name_H-M   'P 1'
#
loop_
_entity.id
_entity.type
_entity.pdbx_description
1 polymer ?
#
loop_
_entity_poly.entity_id
_entity_poly.type
_entity_poly.pdbx_seq_one_letter_code
_entity_poly.pdbx_strand_id
1 'polypeptide(L)'
;MPNDVYLGNPLLKKANTQIEFTQEQIVEFVTCKDDPVYFAKNYVKIVSLDEGLVGFEPYHFQERLINNFHKHRFNICKMPRQTGKSTTVVAYLLHYLIFNDSVNIGILANKAATARELLGRLATAYENLPKWMQQGIIAWNKGNIELENGSKILAASTSASAVRGMSFNILFLDEFAFVPNHIADSFFASVYPTITSGKNTKVIIVSTPHGMNHFYRMWHDAEKNKNEYVPTDVHWSEVPGRDETWKAQTIANTSEQQFKIEFECEFLGSVDTLIAPSKLKNFVYEDPFKRNAGLDVYEDVKENHDYVITVDVARGVSEDYSAFVVVDITTFPHKVVAKYRNNEIKPMLFPNIIYEVAKNYNKAYILCEVNDIGDQVASLLHYDLEYQNVLMCSMRGRAGQIVGQGFSGKKTQLGVKMSKTVKKVGALNLKTMIESDKLLFKDYEIISELTTFISKHNSFEAEEGCNDDLAMCLVIYAWLVAQDYFKELTDQDIRKRLYEEQKNQIEQDMSPFGFIVDGLDNTSFVDSEGDRWFTDEYGDMAYMWEYK
;
A
#
# COMPACT_ATOMS: atom_id res chain seq x y z
N MET A 1 -13.39 -51.75 -22.48
CA MET A 1 -13.31 -50.74 -21.44
C MET A 1 -14.73 -50.28 -21.16
N PRO A 2 -15.12 -50.02 -19.91
CA PRO A 2 -16.45 -49.48 -19.64
C PRO A 2 -16.62 -48.17 -20.42
N ASN A 3 -17.72 -48.04 -21.15
CA ASN A 3 -18.00 -46.89 -22.01
C ASN A 3 -18.40 -45.62 -21.24
N ASP A 4 -18.44 -45.70 -19.92
CA ASP A 4 -18.97 -44.74 -18.95
C ASP A 4 -17.91 -43.91 -18.22
N VAL A 5 -16.61 -44.14 -18.51
CA VAL A 5 -15.48 -43.43 -17.87
C VAL A 5 -14.77 -42.49 -18.84
N TYR A 6 -14.32 -41.34 -18.33
CA TYR A 6 -13.60 -40.33 -19.13
C TYR A 6 -12.15 -40.77 -19.36
N LEU A 7 -11.76 -40.91 -20.63
CA LEU A 7 -10.39 -41.27 -21.05
C LEU A 7 -9.78 -42.48 -20.30
N GLY A 8 -10.63 -43.41 -19.84
CA GLY A 8 -10.18 -44.60 -19.10
C GLY A 8 -9.91 -44.37 -17.62
N ASN A 9 -10.12 -43.18 -17.07
CA ASN A 9 -10.05 -42.93 -15.65
C ASN A 9 -11.29 -43.43 -14.91
N PRO A 10 -11.18 -44.48 -14.06
CA PRO A 10 -12.33 -45.07 -13.37
C PRO A 10 -12.98 -44.14 -12.36
N LEU A 11 -12.33 -43.06 -11.97
CA LEU A 11 -12.82 -42.07 -11.00
C LEU A 11 -13.68 -40.97 -11.66
N LEU A 12 -13.67 -40.86 -13.00
CA LEU A 12 -14.34 -39.78 -13.71
C LEU A 12 -15.48 -40.33 -14.60
N LYS A 13 -16.69 -39.75 -14.46
CA LYS A 13 -17.83 -40.03 -15.31
C LYS A 13 -17.67 -39.35 -16.67
N LYS A 14 -17.88 -40.07 -17.76
CA LYS A 14 -17.89 -39.51 -19.11
C LYS A 14 -19.18 -38.72 -19.35
N ALA A 15 -19.13 -37.69 -20.16
CA ALA A 15 -20.30 -36.92 -20.58
C ALA A 15 -21.33 -37.81 -21.32
N ASN A 16 -22.60 -37.51 -21.17
CA ASN A 16 -23.76 -38.21 -21.71
C ASN A 16 -23.92 -39.68 -21.22
N THR A 17 -23.31 -40.02 -20.07
CA THR A 17 -23.55 -41.30 -19.41
C THR A 17 -24.83 -41.22 -18.60
N GLN A 18 -25.85 -42.02 -18.98
CA GLN A 18 -27.11 -42.09 -18.25
C GLN A 18 -26.89 -42.83 -16.92
N ILE A 19 -27.41 -42.29 -15.84
CA ILE A 19 -27.46 -42.92 -14.52
C ILE A 19 -28.91 -42.92 -14.06
N GLU A 20 -29.41 -44.09 -13.65
CA GLU A 20 -30.71 -44.21 -13.00
C GLU A 20 -30.54 -43.85 -11.52
N PHE A 21 -31.28 -42.85 -11.07
CA PHE A 21 -31.28 -42.43 -9.68
C PHE A 21 -32.29 -43.21 -8.87
N THR A 22 -31.90 -43.67 -7.69
CA THR A 22 -32.88 -44.14 -6.70
C THR A 22 -33.62 -42.95 -6.07
N GLN A 23 -34.77 -43.20 -5.48
CA GLN A 23 -35.55 -42.16 -4.79
C GLN A 23 -34.75 -41.50 -3.66
N GLU A 24 -33.95 -42.28 -2.94
CA GLU A 24 -33.06 -41.81 -1.89
C GLU A 24 -31.97 -40.88 -2.43
N GLN A 25 -31.36 -41.24 -3.56
CA GLN A 25 -30.34 -40.39 -4.21
C GLN A 25 -30.91 -39.07 -4.73
N ILE A 26 -32.17 -39.04 -5.17
CA ILE A 26 -32.85 -37.81 -5.59
C ILE A 26 -33.02 -36.88 -4.38
N VAL A 27 -33.51 -37.38 -3.25
CA VAL A 27 -33.68 -36.62 -2.02
C VAL A 27 -32.32 -36.09 -1.52
N GLU A 28 -31.33 -36.96 -1.52
CA GLU A 28 -29.97 -36.61 -1.09
C GLU A 28 -29.33 -35.56 -2.00
N PHE A 29 -29.52 -35.65 -3.32
CA PHE A 29 -29.04 -34.66 -4.29
C PHE A 29 -29.67 -33.28 -4.04
N VAL A 30 -30.98 -33.23 -3.76
CA VAL A 30 -31.68 -31.97 -3.42
C VAL A 30 -31.17 -31.42 -2.11
N THR A 31 -31.00 -32.25 -1.08
CA THR A 31 -30.45 -31.83 0.22
C THR A 31 -29.05 -31.22 0.06
N CYS A 32 -28.19 -31.91 -0.70
CA CYS A 32 -26.84 -31.41 -0.98
C CYS A 32 -26.85 -30.10 -1.79
N LYS A 33 -27.78 -29.92 -2.72
CA LYS A 33 -27.93 -28.70 -3.51
C LYS A 33 -28.32 -27.51 -2.64
N ASP A 34 -29.22 -27.70 -1.69
CA ASP A 34 -29.77 -26.63 -0.84
C ASP A 34 -28.85 -26.28 0.33
N ASP A 35 -28.04 -27.25 0.79
CA ASP A 35 -27.11 -27.06 1.93
C ASP A 35 -25.65 -27.38 1.52
N PRO A 36 -24.85 -26.38 1.20
CA PRO A 36 -23.45 -26.55 0.86
C PRO A 36 -22.57 -27.07 2.03
N VAL A 37 -22.98 -26.82 3.28
CA VAL A 37 -22.26 -27.35 4.46
C VAL A 37 -22.54 -28.84 4.61
N TYR A 38 -23.79 -29.26 4.42
CA TYR A 38 -24.16 -30.66 4.42
C TYR A 38 -23.41 -31.44 3.33
N PHE A 39 -23.38 -30.90 2.10
CA PHE A 39 -22.58 -31.48 1.00
C PHE A 39 -21.10 -31.61 1.38
N ALA A 40 -20.51 -30.54 1.93
CA ALA A 40 -19.10 -30.53 2.29
C ALA A 40 -18.76 -31.62 3.32
N LYS A 41 -19.59 -31.78 4.35
CA LYS A 41 -19.40 -32.80 5.41
C LYS A 41 -19.52 -34.23 4.92
N ASN A 42 -20.50 -34.50 4.06
CA ASN A 42 -20.85 -35.88 3.71
C ASN A 42 -20.12 -36.39 2.47
N TYR A 43 -19.72 -35.51 1.55
CA TYR A 43 -19.24 -35.91 0.22
C TYR A 43 -17.86 -35.42 -0.14
N VAL A 44 -17.38 -34.31 0.46
CA VAL A 44 -16.07 -33.78 0.12
C VAL A 44 -14.96 -34.56 0.83
N LYS A 45 -13.98 -35.03 0.07
CA LYS A 45 -12.75 -35.60 0.59
C LYS A 45 -11.57 -34.70 0.30
N ILE A 46 -10.67 -34.64 1.26
CA ILE A 46 -9.47 -33.82 1.23
C ILE A 46 -8.23 -34.66 1.52
N VAL A 47 -7.07 -34.15 1.12
CA VAL A 47 -5.79 -34.79 1.47
C VAL A 47 -5.26 -34.13 2.73
N SER A 48 -5.26 -34.89 3.84
CA SER A 48 -4.57 -34.54 5.09
C SER A 48 -3.09 -34.89 4.98
N LEU A 49 -2.23 -34.11 5.62
CA LEU A 49 -0.78 -34.39 5.66
C LEU A 49 -0.46 -35.64 6.48
N ASP A 50 -1.26 -35.91 7.51
CA ASP A 50 -0.99 -37.00 8.46
C ASP A 50 -1.73 -38.30 8.09
N GLU A 51 -2.95 -38.20 7.56
CA GLU A 51 -3.85 -39.35 7.37
C GLU A 51 -4.13 -39.67 5.90
N GLY A 52 -3.60 -38.87 4.96
CA GLY A 52 -3.86 -39.05 3.53
C GLY A 52 -5.25 -38.59 3.13
N LEU A 53 -6.01 -39.39 2.36
CA LEU A 53 -7.32 -39.03 1.88
C LEU A 53 -8.40 -39.27 2.95
N VAL A 54 -8.99 -38.21 3.49
CA VAL A 54 -10.02 -38.23 4.55
C VAL A 54 -11.27 -37.45 4.16
N GLY A 55 -12.36 -37.69 4.86
CA GLY A 55 -13.56 -36.84 4.76
C GLY A 55 -13.28 -35.44 5.24
N PHE A 56 -13.92 -34.44 4.64
CA PHE A 56 -13.81 -33.07 5.10
C PHE A 56 -14.77 -32.80 6.25
N GLU A 57 -14.22 -32.66 7.44
CA GLU A 57 -14.95 -32.23 8.63
C GLU A 57 -14.68 -30.74 8.87
N PRO A 58 -15.55 -29.82 8.40
CA PRO A 58 -15.32 -28.39 8.53
C PRO A 58 -15.42 -27.96 9.98
N TYR A 59 -14.45 -27.16 10.41
CA TYR A 59 -14.52 -26.46 11.68
C TYR A 59 -15.67 -25.43 11.67
N HIS A 60 -16.12 -25.00 12.83
CA HIS A 60 -17.23 -24.06 12.96
C HIS A 60 -17.03 -22.77 12.13
N PHE A 61 -15.81 -22.20 12.11
CA PHE A 61 -15.54 -21.04 11.29
C PHE A 61 -15.56 -21.34 9.78
N GLN A 62 -15.22 -22.57 9.36
CA GLN A 62 -15.30 -22.98 7.96
C GLN A 62 -16.77 -23.16 7.52
N GLU A 63 -17.62 -23.66 8.38
CA GLU A 63 -19.07 -23.70 8.11
C GLU A 63 -19.63 -22.28 7.97
N ARG A 64 -19.22 -21.35 8.86
CA ARG A 64 -19.56 -19.92 8.77
C ARG A 64 -19.12 -19.32 7.43
N LEU A 65 -17.92 -19.62 6.97
CA LEU A 65 -17.41 -19.17 5.67
C LEU A 65 -18.23 -19.72 4.50
N ILE A 66 -18.49 -21.03 4.45
CA ILE A 66 -19.31 -21.66 3.39
C ILE A 66 -20.69 -21.00 3.33
N ASN A 67 -21.31 -20.78 4.49
CA ASN A 67 -22.61 -20.11 4.57
C ASN A 67 -22.54 -18.66 4.07
N ASN A 68 -21.48 -17.91 4.41
CA ASN A 68 -21.29 -16.54 3.93
C ASN A 68 -21.10 -16.50 2.41
N PHE A 69 -20.29 -17.40 1.84
CA PHE A 69 -20.11 -17.51 0.39
C PHE A 69 -21.43 -17.85 -0.34
N HIS A 70 -22.27 -18.66 0.30
CA HIS A 70 -23.57 -19.03 -0.28
C HIS A 70 -24.57 -17.86 -0.23
N LYS A 71 -24.64 -17.14 0.90
CA LYS A 71 -25.62 -16.08 1.13
C LYS A 71 -25.25 -14.75 0.49
N HIS A 72 -23.97 -14.38 0.53
CA HIS A 72 -23.53 -13.05 0.14
C HIS A 72 -22.85 -13.06 -1.23
N ARG A 73 -23.01 -11.96 -1.95
CA ARG A 73 -22.44 -11.77 -3.27
C ARG A 73 -20.94 -11.46 -3.22
N PHE A 74 -20.54 -10.60 -2.30
CA PHE A 74 -19.16 -10.14 -2.14
C PHE A 74 -18.66 -10.53 -0.76
N ASN A 75 -17.54 -11.26 -0.71
CA ASN A 75 -16.93 -11.72 0.52
C ASN A 75 -15.46 -11.36 0.54
N ILE A 76 -14.99 -10.82 1.66
CA ILE A 76 -13.57 -10.57 1.94
C ILE A 76 -13.20 -11.25 3.25
N CYS A 77 -12.22 -12.14 3.22
CA CYS A 77 -11.86 -12.98 4.35
C CYS A 77 -10.40 -12.76 4.75
N LYS A 78 -10.20 -12.31 5.97
CA LYS A 78 -8.91 -12.16 6.60
C LYS A 78 -8.65 -13.39 7.47
N MET A 79 -7.66 -14.20 7.11
CA MET A 79 -7.47 -15.52 7.70
C MET A 79 -5.99 -15.85 7.95
N PRO A 80 -5.67 -16.47 9.10
CA PRO A 80 -4.32 -16.94 9.40
C PRO A 80 -3.83 -18.02 8.44
N ARG A 81 -2.53 -18.21 8.42
CA ARG A 81 -1.93 -19.37 7.72
C ARG A 81 -2.39 -20.70 8.31
N GLN A 82 -2.47 -21.71 7.44
CA GLN A 82 -2.78 -23.09 7.82
C GLN A 82 -4.13 -23.27 8.56
N THR A 83 -5.12 -22.45 8.21
CA THR A 83 -6.50 -22.57 8.72
C THR A 83 -7.42 -23.37 7.78
N GLY A 84 -6.88 -23.96 6.72
CA GLY A 84 -7.69 -24.65 5.72
C GLY A 84 -8.53 -23.73 4.84
N LYS A 85 -8.16 -22.42 4.73
CA LYS A 85 -8.87 -21.42 3.92
C LYS A 85 -9.13 -21.88 2.49
N SER A 86 -8.10 -22.34 1.80
CA SER A 86 -8.19 -22.81 0.41
C SER A 86 -9.07 -24.06 0.29
N THR A 87 -8.99 -24.97 1.24
CA THR A 87 -9.83 -26.18 1.30
C THR A 87 -11.31 -25.84 1.45
N THR A 88 -11.63 -24.90 2.33
CA THR A 88 -13.01 -24.42 2.55
C THR A 88 -13.61 -23.82 1.29
N VAL A 89 -12.83 -22.96 0.60
CA VAL A 89 -13.30 -22.35 -0.66
C VAL A 89 -13.46 -23.40 -1.75
N VAL A 90 -12.49 -24.32 -1.89
CA VAL A 90 -12.57 -25.40 -2.88
C VAL A 90 -13.81 -26.27 -2.68
N ALA A 91 -14.16 -26.60 -1.43
CA ALA A 91 -15.38 -27.35 -1.13
C ALA A 91 -16.65 -26.60 -1.58
N TYR A 92 -16.71 -25.28 -1.35
CA TYR A 92 -17.81 -24.45 -1.82
C TYR A 92 -17.85 -24.31 -3.35
N LEU A 93 -16.69 -24.12 -4.00
CA LEU A 93 -16.61 -24.03 -5.47
C LEU A 93 -17.05 -25.35 -6.12
N LEU A 94 -16.67 -26.49 -5.54
CA LEU A 94 -17.12 -27.81 -6.01
C LEU A 94 -18.63 -27.96 -5.91
N HIS A 95 -19.23 -27.59 -4.78
CA HIS A 95 -20.68 -27.56 -4.64
C HIS A 95 -21.33 -26.71 -5.74
N TYR A 96 -20.85 -25.47 -5.92
CA TYR A 96 -21.43 -24.55 -6.89
C TYR A 96 -21.32 -25.06 -8.34
N LEU A 97 -20.18 -25.69 -8.67
CA LEU A 97 -19.92 -26.27 -9.99
C LEU A 97 -20.85 -27.43 -10.34
N ILE A 98 -21.22 -28.26 -9.35
CA ILE A 98 -22.03 -29.45 -9.54
C ILE A 98 -23.52 -29.13 -9.60
N PHE A 99 -23.99 -28.25 -8.71
CA PHE A 99 -25.42 -28.04 -8.50
C PHE A 99 -25.99 -26.83 -9.26
N ASN A 100 -25.16 -26.13 -10.08
CA ASN A 100 -25.63 -25.04 -10.94
C ASN A 100 -25.24 -25.33 -12.39
N ASP A 101 -26.14 -25.01 -13.32
CA ASP A 101 -25.90 -25.20 -14.74
C ASP A 101 -25.29 -23.98 -15.39
N SER A 102 -24.43 -24.19 -16.38
CA SER A 102 -23.85 -23.16 -17.25
C SER A 102 -23.11 -22.05 -16.47
N VAL A 103 -22.40 -22.43 -15.39
CA VAL A 103 -21.64 -21.47 -14.57
C VAL A 103 -20.17 -21.48 -14.93
N ASN A 104 -19.59 -20.28 -14.93
CA ASN A 104 -18.16 -20.06 -15.12
C ASN A 104 -17.52 -19.63 -13.78
N ILE A 105 -16.50 -20.34 -13.34
CA ILE A 105 -15.77 -20.08 -12.11
C ILE A 105 -14.32 -19.76 -12.45
N GLY A 106 -13.78 -18.67 -11.90
CA GLY A 106 -12.37 -18.30 -12.00
C GLY A 106 -11.65 -18.48 -10.66
N ILE A 107 -10.60 -19.30 -10.63
CA ILE A 107 -9.63 -19.37 -9.51
C ILE A 107 -8.43 -18.54 -9.90
N LEU A 108 -8.20 -17.45 -9.19
CA LEU A 108 -7.09 -16.54 -9.42
C LEU A 108 -6.21 -16.46 -8.18
N ALA A 109 -4.91 -16.56 -8.36
CA ALA A 109 -3.92 -16.40 -7.31
C ALA A 109 -2.78 -15.53 -7.80
N ASN A 110 -1.92 -15.08 -6.89
CA ASN A 110 -0.78 -14.26 -7.26
C ASN A 110 0.16 -14.97 -8.26
N LYS A 111 0.25 -16.32 -8.19
CA LYS A 111 1.03 -17.16 -9.12
C LYS A 111 0.11 -18.21 -9.78
N ALA A 112 0.28 -18.41 -11.09
CA ALA A 112 -0.49 -19.42 -11.82
C ALA A 112 -0.29 -20.86 -11.28
N ALA A 113 0.87 -21.16 -10.69
CA ALA A 113 1.13 -22.46 -10.06
C ALA A 113 0.21 -22.70 -8.86
N THR A 114 0.01 -21.68 -8.01
CA THR A 114 -0.89 -21.74 -6.84
C THR A 114 -2.35 -21.93 -7.28
N ALA A 115 -2.80 -21.20 -8.30
CA ALA A 115 -4.16 -21.37 -8.82
C ALA A 115 -4.39 -22.79 -9.37
N ARG A 116 -3.39 -23.36 -10.08
CA ARG A 116 -3.48 -24.76 -10.58
C ARG A 116 -3.46 -25.79 -9.45
N GLU A 117 -2.75 -25.54 -8.36
CA GLU A 117 -2.77 -26.40 -7.18
C GLU A 117 -4.16 -26.44 -6.56
N LEU A 118 -4.84 -25.30 -6.44
CA LEU A 118 -6.22 -25.20 -5.95
C LEU A 118 -7.19 -25.97 -6.84
N LEU A 119 -7.04 -25.83 -8.16
CA LEU A 119 -7.81 -26.62 -9.12
C LEU A 119 -7.52 -28.13 -8.99
N GLY A 120 -6.27 -28.51 -8.72
CA GLY A 120 -5.88 -29.88 -8.43
C GLY A 120 -6.57 -30.46 -7.19
N ARG A 121 -6.68 -29.68 -6.11
CA ARG A 121 -7.43 -30.06 -4.89
C ARG A 121 -8.92 -30.26 -5.20
N LEU A 122 -9.52 -29.36 -6.00
CA LEU A 122 -10.90 -29.51 -6.46
C LEU A 122 -11.07 -30.76 -7.30
N ALA A 123 -10.14 -31.04 -8.21
CA ALA A 123 -10.13 -32.24 -9.03
C ALA A 123 -10.10 -33.52 -8.17
N THR A 124 -9.22 -33.57 -7.15
CA THR A 124 -9.16 -34.70 -6.20
C THR A 124 -10.46 -34.87 -5.43
N ALA A 125 -11.07 -33.80 -4.96
CA ALA A 125 -12.36 -33.87 -4.27
C ALA A 125 -13.46 -34.37 -5.22
N TYR A 126 -13.48 -33.88 -6.46
CA TYR A 126 -14.44 -34.32 -7.48
C TYR A 126 -14.30 -35.81 -7.84
N GLU A 127 -13.08 -36.31 -8.04
CA GLU A 127 -12.79 -37.73 -8.35
C GLU A 127 -13.29 -38.70 -7.27
N ASN A 128 -13.41 -38.20 -6.03
CA ASN A 128 -13.86 -38.98 -4.89
C ASN A 128 -15.39 -38.91 -4.64
N LEU A 129 -16.14 -38.13 -5.43
CA LEU A 129 -17.60 -38.12 -5.35
C LEU A 129 -18.21 -39.41 -5.88
N PRO A 130 -19.35 -39.85 -5.33
CA PRO A 130 -20.13 -40.92 -5.91
C PRO A 130 -20.49 -40.65 -7.37
N LYS A 131 -20.45 -41.65 -8.24
CA LYS A 131 -20.72 -41.51 -9.68
C LYS A 131 -22.09 -40.89 -9.99
N TRP A 132 -23.09 -41.19 -9.18
CA TRP A 132 -24.43 -40.63 -9.35
C TRP A 132 -24.50 -39.14 -9.08
N MET A 133 -23.54 -38.58 -8.30
CA MET A 133 -23.46 -37.15 -8.01
C MET A 133 -22.56 -36.39 -9.00
N GLN A 134 -21.66 -37.10 -9.69
CA GLN A 134 -20.79 -36.47 -10.67
C GLN A 134 -21.54 -36.03 -11.92
N GLN A 135 -21.31 -34.83 -12.39
CA GLN A 135 -21.60 -34.41 -13.76
C GLN A 135 -20.61 -35.09 -14.71
N GLY A 136 -20.99 -35.36 -15.97
CA GLY A 136 -20.05 -35.93 -16.93
C GLY A 136 -18.96 -34.94 -17.33
N ILE A 137 -17.79 -35.48 -17.63
CA ILE A 137 -16.62 -34.66 -17.98
C ILE A 137 -16.58 -34.43 -19.49
N ILE A 138 -16.48 -33.16 -19.91
CA ILE A 138 -16.18 -32.73 -21.29
C ILE A 138 -14.68 -32.47 -21.46
N ALA A 139 -14.08 -31.68 -20.55
CA ALA A 139 -12.65 -31.41 -20.53
C ALA A 139 -12.09 -31.50 -19.12
N TRP A 140 -10.90 -32.11 -18.99
CA TRP A 140 -10.21 -32.29 -17.72
C TRP A 140 -8.73 -32.02 -17.88
N ASN A 141 -8.32 -30.79 -17.57
CA ASN A 141 -6.95 -30.33 -17.75
C ASN A 141 -6.42 -29.71 -16.45
N LYS A 142 -5.09 -29.55 -16.36
CA LYS A 142 -4.43 -28.91 -15.21
C LYS A 142 -4.79 -27.43 -15.02
N GLY A 143 -5.35 -26.78 -16.04
CA GLY A 143 -5.70 -25.35 -16.00
C GLY A 143 -7.20 -25.09 -16.08
N ASN A 144 -8.00 -26.08 -16.55
CA ASN A 144 -9.44 -25.93 -16.67
C ASN A 144 -10.18 -27.29 -16.64
N ILE A 145 -11.38 -27.26 -16.11
CA ILE A 145 -12.33 -28.39 -16.10
C ILE A 145 -13.64 -27.88 -16.70
N GLU A 146 -14.26 -28.70 -17.56
CA GLU A 146 -15.57 -28.45 -18.18
C GLU A 146 -16.47 -29.65 -17.99
N LEU A 147 -17.70 -29.42 -17.53
CA LEU A 147 -18.69 -30.42 -17.20
C LEU A 147 -19.86 -30.43 -18.20
N GLU A 148 -20.59 -31.57 -18.30
CA GLU A 148 -21.73 -31.74 -19.21
C GLU A 148 -22.90 -30.79 -18.93
N ASN A 149 -23.06 -30.31 -17.69
CA ASN A 149 -24.05 -29.27 -17.34
C ASN A 149 -23.68 -27.86 -17.87
N GLY A 150 -22.65 -27.77 -18.72
CA GLY A 150 -22.14 -26.49 -19.27
C GLY A 150 -21.30 -25.69 -18.33
N SER A 151 -21.07 -26.15 -17.09
CA SER A 151 -20.28 -25.44 -16.09
C SER A 151 -18.80 -25.63 -16.32
N LYS A 152 -18.02 -24.54 -16.09
CA LYS A 152 -16.57 -24.49 -16.30
C LYS A 152 -15.87 -23.86 -15.12
N ILE A 153 -14.64 -24.33 -14.86
CA ILE A 153 -13.76 -23.73 -13.89
C ILE A 153 -12.37 -23.62 -14.50
N LEU A 154 -11.74 -22.46 -14.32
CA LEU A 154 -10.39 -22.20 -14.81
C LEU A 154 -9.49 -21.65 -13.69
N ALA A 155 -8.20 -21.94 -13.80
CA ALA A 155 -7.16 -21.46 -12.89
C ALA A 155 -6.11 -20.63 -13.63
N ALA A 156 -5.89 -19.39 -13.18
CA ALA A 156 -4.94 -18.46 -13.77
C ALA A 156 -4.25 -17.58 -12.70
N SER A 157 -3.19 -16.85 -13.10
CA SER A 157 -2.63 -15.80 -12.26
C SER A 157 -3.54 -14.57 -12.27
N THR A 158 -3.56 -13.83 -11.16
CA THR A 158 -4.26 -12.54 -11.09
C THR A 158 -3.56 -11.53 -12.00
N SER A 159 -4.16 -11.22 -13.14
CA SER A 159 -3.67 -10.20 -14.07
C SER A 159 -4.84 -9.62 -14.86
N ALA A 160 -4.69 -8.38 -15.32
CA ALA A 160 -5.72 -7.71 -16.12
C ALA A 160 -6.06 -8.45 -17.42
N SER A 161 -5.12 -9.21 -17.97
CA SER A 161 -5.30 -9.99 -19.22
C SER A 161 -5.93 -11.36 -18.99
N ALA A 162 -5.77 -11.97 -17.81
CA ALA A 162 -6.21 -13.35 -17.54
C ALA A 162 -7.73 -13.56 -17.62
N VAL A 163 -8.49 -12.49 -17.43
CA VAL A 163 -9.97 -12.55 -17.33
C VAL A 163 -10.66 -11.61 -18.31
N ARG A 164 -9.91 -10.90 -19.15
CA ARG A 164 -10.46 -10.00 -20.17
C ARG A 164 -11.28 -10.76 -21.19
N GLY A 165 -12.54 -10.33 -21.40
CA GLY A 165 -13.46 -10.96 -22.35
C GLY A 165 -14.16 -12.22 -21.82
N MET A 166 -13.95 -12.60 -20.55
CA MET A 166 -14.65 -13.69 -19.90
C MET A 166 -15.69 -13.16 -18.92
N SER A 167 -16.83 -13.85 -18.84
CA SER A 167 -17.85 -13.60 -17.82
C SER A 167 -17.82 -14.71 -16.79
N PHE A 168 -17.82 -14.36 -15.53
CA PHE A 168 -17.76 -15.29 -14.40
C PHE A 168 -19.00 -15.20 -13.54
N ASN A 169 -19.47 -16.34 -13.03
CA ASN A 169 -20.48 -16.43 -11.99
C ASN A 169 -19.84 -16.36 -10.60
N ILE A 170 -18.65 -16.96 -10.45
CA ILE A 170 -17.82 -16.81 -9.24
C ILE A 170 -16.40 -16.46 -9.64
N LEU A 171 -15.85 -15.48 -8.96
CA LEU A 171 -14.44 -15.14 -9.01
C LEU A 171 -13.82 -15.33 -7.61
N PHE A 172 -12.89 -16.25 -7.52
CA PHE A 172 -12.13 -16.53 -6.31
C PHE A 172 -10.72 -15.96 -6.43
N LEU A 173 -10.35 -15.08 -5.50
CA LEU A 173 -9.05 -14.45 -5.42
C LEU A 173 -8.33 -14.97 -4.17
N ASP A 174 -7.34 -15.84 -4.37
CA ASP A 174 -6.53 -16.40 -3.28
C ASP A 174 -5.25 -15.62 -3.10
N GLU A 175 -4.85 -15.45 -1.83
CA GLU A 175 -3.66 -14.69 -1.41
C GLU A 175 -3.61 -13.28 -2.04
N PHE A 176 -4.77 -12.60 -2.09
CA PHE A 176 -4.92 -11.36 -2.84
C PHE A 176 -4.09 -10.21 -2.26
N ALA A 177 -3.77 -10.20 -0.97
CA ALA A 177 -2.87 -9.22 -0.37
C ALA A 177 -1.43 -9.27 -0.94
N PHE A 178 -1.04 -10.38 -1.58
CA PHE A 178 0.29 -10.53 -2.20
C PHE A 178 0.33 -10.16 -3.69
N VAL A 179 -0.78 -9.70 -4.24
CA VAL A 179 -0.83 -9.16 -5.61
C VAL A 179 -0.29 -7.74 -5.59
N PRO A 180 0.66 -7.36 -6.46
CA PRO A 180 1.15 -5.99 -6.55
C PRO A 180 0.03 -4.97 -6.75
N ASN A 181 0.12 -3.79 -6.11
CA ASN A 181 -0.95 -2.78 -6.13
C ASN A 181 -1.37 -2.38 -7.54
N HIS A 182 -0.41 -2.13 -8.44
CA HIS A 182 -0.69 -1.73 -9.83
C HIS A 182 -1.42 -2.84 -10.63
N ILE A 183 -1.14 -4.11 -10.32
CA ILE A 183 -1.85 -5.25 -10.92
C ILE A 183 -3.27 -5.35 -10.36
N ALA A 184 -3.44 -5.17 -9.04
CA ALA A 184 -4.74 -5.21 -8.39
C ALA A 184 -5.67 -4.11 -8.92
N ASP A 185 -5.18 -2.88 -9.06
CA ASP A 185 -5.93 -1.75 -9.60
C ASP A 185 -6.35 -1.99 -11.06
N SER A 186 -5.40 -2.41 -11.91
CA SER A 186 -5.68 -2.75 -13.31
C SER A 186 -6.64 -3.93 -13.45
N PHE A 187 -6.53 -4.91 -12.55
CA PHE A 187 -7.41 -6.07 -12.50
C PHE A 187 -8.84 -5.64 -12.17
N PHE A 188 -9.05 -4.88 -11.10
CA PHE A 188 -10.39 -4.42 -10.74
C PHE A 188 -11.00 -3.51 -11.81
N ALA A 189 -10.25 -2.59 -12.40
CA ALA A 189 -10.72 -1.75 -13.49
C ALA A 189 -11.20 -2.59 -14.69
N SER A 190 -10.55 -3.73 -14.96
CA SER A 190 -10.88 -4.61 -16.09
C SER A 190 -12.02 -5.59 -15.79
N VAL A 191 -12.14 -6.05 -14.55
CA VAL A 191 -13.02 -7.15 -14.14
C VAL A 191 -14.31 -6.65 -13.51
N TYR A 192 -14.27 -5.53 -12.81
CA TYR A 192 -15.44 -4.98 -12.13
C TYR A 192 -16.66 -4.76 -13.03
N PRO A 193 -16.52 -4.26 -14.28
CA PRO A 193 -17.65 -4.17 -15.20
C PRO A 193 -18.31 -5.51 -15.53
N THR A 194 -17.52 -6.60 -15.60
CA THR A 194 -18.05 -7.95 -15.90
C THR A 194 -18.76 -8.55 -14.68
N ILE A 195 -18.29 -8.24 -13.48
CA ILE A 195 -18.92 -8.66 -12.22
C ILE A 195 -20.25 -7.94 -12.01
N THR A 196 -20.31 -6.65 -12.32
CA THR A 196 -21.51 -5.83 -12.11
C THR A 196 -22.61 -6.08 -13.12
N SER A 197 -22.29 -6.64 -14.29
CA SER A 197 -23.29 -7.01 -15.32
C SER A 197 -24.25 -8.13 -14.87
N GLY A 198 -23.83 -9.00 -13.95
CA GLY A 198 -24.63 -10.11 -13.43
C GLY A 198 -25.22 -9.80 -12.05
N LYS A 199 -26.49 -10.09 -11.83
CA LYS A 199 -27.14 -9.92 -10.51
C LYS A 199 -26.66 -10.92 -9.46
N ASN A 200 -26.20 -12.11 -9.88
CA ASN A 200 -25.83 -13.23 -9.00
C ASN A 200 -24.33 -13.55 -9.03
N THR A 201 -23.52 -12.72 -9.67
CA THR A 201 -22.06 -12.90 -9.69
C THR A 201 -21.49 -12.73 -8.30
N LYS A 202 -20.62 -13.66 -7.89
CA LYS A 202 -19.97 -13.65 -6.57
C LYS A 202 -18.48 -13.38 -6.70
N VAL A 203 -17.95 -12.63 -5.74
CA VAL A 203 -16.51 -12.44 -5.55
C VAL A 203 -16.13 -12.89 -4.14
N ILE A 204 -15.15 -13.78 -4.08
CA ILE A 204 -14.63 -14.32 -2.83
C ILE A 204 -13.14 -13.98 -2.79
N ILE A 205 -12.76 -13.10 -1.88
CA ILE A 205 -11.37 -12.69 -1.65
C ILE A 205 -10.90 -13.29 -0.33
N VAL A 206 -9.79 -14.03 -0.36
CA VAL A 206 -9.21 -14.62 0.85
C VAL A 206 -7.72 -14.32 0.89
N SER A 207 -7.24 -13.83 2.02
CA SER A 207 -5.80 -13.61 2.20
C SER A 207 -5.39 -13.60 3.68
N THR A 208 -4.12 -13.88 3.93
CA THR A 208 -3.41 -13.32 5.08
C THR A 208 -3.06 -11.87 4.77
N PRO A 209 -3.07 -10.95 5.77
CA PRO A 209 -2.62 -9.57 5.59
C PRO A 209 -1.16 -9.47 5.13
N HIS A 210 -0.89 -8.46 4.32
CA HIS A 210 0.46 -8.14 3.88
C HIS A 210 0.62 -6.63 3.78
N GLY A 211 0.99 -5.99 4.88
CA GLY A 211 1.08 -4.54 4.97
C GLY A 211 -0.26 -3.82 4.78
N MET A 212 -0.20 -2.49 4.64
CA MET A 212 -1.37 -1.64 4.39
C MET A 212 -1.57 -1.40 2.90
N ASN A 213 -1.83 -2.46 2.14
CA ASN A 213 -2.01 -2.44 0.70
C ASN A 213 -3.51 -2.36 0.28
N HIS A 214 -3.80 -2.63 -1.00
CA HIS A 214 -5.17 -2.65 -1.53
C HIS A 214 -6.11 -3.60 -0.76
N PHE A 215 -5.63 -4.76 -0.26
CA PHE A 215 -6.45 -5.68 0.54
C PHE A 215 -6.82 -5.04 1.89
N TYR A 216 -5.89 -4.34 2.55
CA TYR A 216 -6.16 -3.55 3.75
C TYR A 216 -7.25 -2.51 3.51
N ARG A 217 -7.14 -1.73 2.43
CA ARG A 217 -8.12 -0.71 2.08
C ARG A 217 -9.50 -1.31 1.87
N MET A 218 -9.60 -2.38 1.09
CA MET A 218 -10.87 -3.08 0.85
C MET A 218 -11.46 -3.64 2.13
N TRP A 219 -10.63 -4.23 3.00
CA TRP A 219 -11.02 -4.74 4.31
C TRP A 219 -11.57 -3.64 5.22
N HIS A 220 -10.82 -2.56 5.36
CA HIS A 220 -11.20 -1.43 6.20
C HIS A 220 -12.49 -0.73 5.72
N ASP A 221 -12.65 -0.59 4.41
CA ASP A 221 -13.88 -0.06 3.82
C ASP A 221 -15.07 -1.01 4.04
N ALA A 222 -14.86 -2.34 4.04
CA ALA A 222 -15.87 -3.33 4.37
C ALA A 222 -16.28 -3.25 5.84
N GLU A 223 -15.34 -3.15 6.78
CA GLU A 223 -15.63 -2.96 8.21
C GLU A 223 -16.44 -1.68 8.49
N LYS A 224 -16.19 -0.63 7.70
CA LYS A 224 -16.92 0.65 7.81
C LYS A 224 -18.20 0.71 6.94
N ASN A 225 -18.59 -0.38 6.30
CA ASN A 225 -19.72 -0.45 5.36
C ASN A 225 -19.64 0.58 4.22
N LYS A 226 -18.45 0.93 3.77
CA LYS A 226 -18.23 1.82 2.63
C LYS A 226 -18.25 1.08 1.29
N ASN A 227 -18.14 -0.25 1.29
CA ASN A 227 -18.27 -1.11 0.12
C ASN A 227 -19.27 -2.25 0.39
N GLU A 228 -19.56 -3.07 -0.62
CA GLU A 228 -20.55 -4.15 -0.54
C GLU A 228 -19.96 -5.48 -0.02
N TYR A 229 -18.68 -5.53 0.34
CA TYR A 229 -18.04 -6.75 0.82
C TYR A 229 -18.44 -7.05 2.26
N VAL A 230 -18.76 -8.32 2.52
CA VAL A 230 -18.97 -8.84 3.86
C VAL A 230 -17.62 -9.30 4.42
N PRO A 231 -17.09 -8.61 5.44
CA PRO A 231 -15.82 -8.98 6.05
C PRO A 231 -16.00 -10.19 6.97
N THR A 232 -15.12 -11.18 6.85
CA THR A 232 -15.05 -12.32 7.76
C THR A 232 -13.64 -12.47 8.29
N ASP A 233 -13.47 -12.24 9.58
CA ASP A 233 -12.22 -12.46 10.31
C ASP A 233 -12.23 -13.85 10.94
N VAL A 234 -11.10 -14.54 10.90
CA VAL A 234 -10.89 -15.82 11.58
C VAL A 234 -9.70 -15.68 12.51
N HIS A 235 -9.92 -15.92 13.79
CA HIS A 235 -8.85 -15.88 14.76
C HIS A 235 -8.08 -17.22 14.79
N TRP A 236 -6.77 -17.18 15.03
CA TRP A 236 -5.93 -18.37 15.06
C TRP A 236 -6.39 -19.43 16.08
N SER A 237 -6.98 -19.01 17.19
CA SER A 237 -7.50 -19.90 18.25
C SER A 237 -8.81 -20.62 17.88
N GLU A 238 -9.47 -20.24 16.77
CA GLU A 238 -10.62 -21.00 16.26
C GLU A 238 -10.23 -22.33 15.63
N VAL A 239 -8.91 -22.53 15.37
CA VAL A 239 -8.39 -23.80 14.85
C VAL A 239 -8.15 -24.77 16.01
N PRO A 240 -8.76 -25.96 16.00
CA PRO A 240 -8.56 -26.96 17.05
C PRO A 240 -7.07 -27.28 17.28
N GLY A 241 -6.69 -27.39 18.55
CA GLY A 241 -5.30 -27.67 18.95
C GLY A 241 -4.37 -26.45 18.99
N ARG A 242 -4.85 -25.24 18.65
CA ARG A 242 -4.10 -24.01 18.80
C ARG A 242 -4.52 -23.31 20.09
N ASP A 243 -3.71 -23.41 21.10
CA ASP A 243 -3.84 -22.79 22.42
C ASP A 243 -2.68 -21.82 22.70
N GLU A 244 -2.64 -21.24 23.90
CA GLU A 244 -1.54 -20.35 24.30
C GLU A 244 -0.18 -21.05 24.35
N THR A 245 -0.16 -22.37 24.58
CA THR A 245 1.07 -23.17 24.54
C THR A 245 1.61 -23.26 23.11
N TRP A 246 0.73 -23.56 22.17
CA TRP A 246 1.04 -23.55 20.74
C TRP A 246 1.51 -22.17 20.28
N LYS A 247 0.86 -21.08 20.73
CA LYS A 247 1.26 -19.70 20.47
C LYS A 247 2.69 -19.44 20.95
N ALA A 248 2.98 -19.77 22.21
CA ALA A 248 4.30 -19.57 22.80
C ALA A 248 5.42 -20.34 22.04
N GLN A 249 5.13 -21.59 21.64
CA GLN A 249 6.05 -22.41 20.85
C GLN A 249 6.27 -21.83 19.44
N THR A 250 5.21 -21.36 18.81
CA THR A 250 5.30 -20.76 17.47
C THR A 250 6.11 -19.47 17.51
N ILE A 251 5.90 -18.60 18.51
CA ILE A 251 6.69 -17.38 18.71
C ILE A 251 8.16 -17.72 18.97
N ALA A 252 8.46 -18.73 19.79
CA ALA A 252 9.83 -19.15 20.07
C ALA A 252 10.56 -19.66 18.82
N ASN A 253 9.85 -20.31 17.89
CA ASN A 253 10.40 -20.84 16.64
C ASN A 253 10.47 -19.81 15.51
N THR A 254 9.78 -18.68 15.64
CA THR A 254 9.71 -17.61 14.61
C THR A 254 10.08 -16.26 15.22
N SER A 255 9.10 -15.41 15.43
CA SER A 255 9.20 -14.17 16.21
C SER A 255 7.79 -13.70 16.58
N GLU A 256 7.69 -12.84 17.61
CA GLU A 256 6.42 -12.22 17.98
C GLU A 256 5.81 -11.41 16.83
N GLN A 257 6.62 -10.69 16.08
CA GLN A 257 6.18 -9.91 14.94
C GLN A 257 5.64 -10.80 13.81
N GLN A 258 6.33 -11.90 13.50
CA GLN A 258 5.85 -12.85 12.50
C GLN A 258 4.55 -13.52 12.93
N PHE A 259 4.41 -13.82 14.22
CA PHE A 259 3.16 -14.37 14.76
C PHE A 259 2.00 -13.39 14.58
N LYS A 260 2.21 -12.10 14.88
CA LYS A 260 1.19 -11.05 14.68
C LYS A 260 0.74 -10.94 13.21
N ILE A 261 1.67 -11.00 12.27
CA ILE A 261 1.34 -10.92 10.83
C ILE A 261 0.62 -12.17 10.35
N GLU A 262 1.20 -13.35 10.62
CA GLU A 262 0.80 -14.59 9.97
C GLU A 262 -0.38 -15.30 10.68
N PHE A 263 -0.55 -15.09 11.99
CA PHE A 263 -1.55 -15.77 12.80
C PHE A 263 -2.55 -14.81 13.46
N GLU A 264 -2.14 -13.68 14.00
CA GLU A 264 -3.08 -12.66 14.51
C GLU A 264 -3.65 -11.80 13.38
N CYS A 265 -3.16 -11.96 12.16
CA CYS A 265 -3.61 -11.26 10.97
C CYS A 265 -3.61 -9.73 11.14
N GLU A 266 -2.61 -9.20 11.86
CA GLU A 266 -2.41 -7.77 11.95
C GLU A 266 -1.87 -7.23 10.62
N PHE A 267 -2.40 -6.10 10.17
CA PHE A 267 -1.88 -5.38 9.00
C PHE A 267 -0.60 -4.63 9.37
N LEU A 268 0.40 -5.37 9.81
CA LEU A 268 1.73 -4.83 10.04
C LEU A 268 2.52 -4.88 8.73
N GLY A 269 3.43 -3.90 8.57
CA GLY A 269 4.42 -3.95 7.50
C GLY A 269 5.37 -5.16 7.64
N SER A 270 6.23 -5.31 6.65
CA SER A 270 7.27 -6.34 6.64
C SER A 270 8.16 -6.29 7.88
N VAL A 271 8.85 -7.39 8.17
CA VAL A 271 9.58 -7.56 9.45
C VAL A 271 10.70 -6.52 9.66
N ASP A 272 11.37 -6.10 8.56
CA ASP A 272 12.54 -5.19 8.61
C ASP A 272 12.24 -3.81 8.02
N THR A 273 11.04 -3.26 8.28
CA THR A 273 10.65 -1.94 7.79
C THR A 273 11.51 -0.83 8.37
N LEU A 274 11.71 0.23 7.58
CA LEU A 274 12.43 1.44 8.03
C LEU A 274 11.80 2.03 9.30
N ILE A 275 10.47 2.14 9.33
CA ILE A 275 9.69 2.68 10.44
C ILE A 275 9.25 1.53 11.35
N ALA A 276 9.31 1.75 12.66
CA ALA A 276 8.88 0.73 13.62
C ALA A 276 7.41 0.32 13.40
N PRO A 277 7.10 -0.99 13.38
CA PRO A 277 5.74 -1.48 13.15
C PRO A 277 4.69 -0.91 14.12
N SER A 278 5.08 -0.65 15.37
CA SER A 278 4.23 0.00 16.37
C SER A 278 3.82 1.42 15.97
N LYS A 279 4.69 2.14 15.25
CA LYS A 279 4.39 3.48 14.73
C LYS A 279 3.50 3.40 13.49
N LEU A 280 3.81 2.46 12.58
CA LEU A 280 3.03 2.23 11.35
C LEU A 280 1.57 1.90 11.65
N LYS A 281 1.30 1.10 12.68
CA LYS A 281 -0.05 0.72 13.12
C LYS A 281 -0.91 1.92 13.54
N ASN A 282 -0.30 2.99 14.00
CA ASN A 282 -1.01 4.17 14.51
C ASN A 282 -1.30 5.22 13.42
N PHE A 283 -0.85 5.00 12.18
CA PHE A 283 -1.17 5.92 11.10
C PHE A 283 -2.64 5.84 10.72
N VAL A 284 -3.24 7.01 10.62
CA VAL A 284 -4.62 7.18 10.15
C VAL A 284 -4.55 7.92 8.81
N TYR A 285 -5.13 7.32 7.77
CA TYR A 285 -5.25 7.98 6.49
C TYR A 285 -6.58 8.70 6.36
N GLU A 286 -6.58 9.76 5.57
CA GLU A 286 -7.77 10.52 5.21
C GLU A 286 -7.90 10.54 3.68
N ASP A 287 -9.13 10.63 3.18
CA ASP A 287 -9.34 10.85 1.75
C ASP A 287 -8.94 12.29 1.39
N PRO A 288 -8.28 12.53 0.25
CA PRO A 288 -7.95 13.89 -0.18
C PRO A 288 -9.23 14.68 -0.44
N PHE A 289 -9.26 15.96 -0.06
CA PHE A 289 -10.42 16.78 -0.32
C PHE A 289 -10.53 17.20 -1.81
N LYS A 290 -9.42 17.10 -2.54
CA LYS A 290 -9.37 17.37 -3.99
C LYS A 290 -8.46 16.35 -4.66
N ARG A 291 -8.98 15.72 -5.73
CA ARG A 291 -8.25 14.75 -6.55
C ARG A 291 -8.34 15.13 -8.02
N ASN A 292 -7.19 15.20 -8.71
CA ASN A 292 -7.13 15.50 -10.13
C ASN A 292 -5.94 14.81 -10.80
N ALA A 293 -6.20 13.87 -11.71
CA ALA A 293 -5.22 13.24 -12.61
C ALA A 293 -3.91 12.80 -11.92
N GLY A 294 -4.00 12.14 -10.75
CA GLY A 294 -2.83 11.67 -9.97
C GLY A 294 -2.36 12.65 -8.89
N LEU A 295 -2.85 13.88 -8.87
CA LEU A 295 -2.61 14.85 -7.81
C LEU A 295 -3.71 14.73 -6.73
N ASP A 296 -3.33 14.38 -5.53
CA ASP A 296 -4.17 14.33 -4.34
C ASP A 296 -3.77 15.47 -3.39
N VAL A 297 -4.74 16.29 -2.98
CA VAL A 297 -4.54 17.46 -2.13
C VAL A 297 -5.23 17.24 -0.78
N TYR A 298 -4.50 17.44 0.32
CA TYR A 298 -4.96 17.25 1.69
C TYR A 298 -5.12 18.56 2.47
N GLU A 299 -4.36 19.60 2.11
CA GLU A 299 -4.52 20.96 2.64
C GLU A 299 -4.39 21.99 1.50
N ASP A 300 -5.25 23.03 1.52
CA ASP A 300 -5.11 24.16 0.59
C ASP A 300 -3.87 24.98 0.90
N VAL A 301 -3.44 25.73 -0.12
CA VAL A 301 -2.33 26.68 0.01
C VAL A 301 -2.69 27.77 1.01
N LYS A 302 -1.79 28.07 1.92
CA LYS A 302 -1.93 29.16 2.89
C LYS A 302 -1.04 30.33 2.49
N GLU A 303 -1.54 31.54 2.64
CA GLU A 303 -0.74 32.74 2.42
C GLU A 303 0.45 32.78 3.40
N ASN A 304 1.59 33.25 2.93
CA ASN A 304 2.84 33.35 3.68
C ASN A 304 3.37 32.01 4.22
N HIS A 305 2.97 30.87 3.62
CA HIS A 305 3.57 29.59 3.89
C HIS A 305 4.60 29.23 2.83
N ASP A 306 5.70 28.61 3.28
CA ASP A 306 6.76 28.10 2.43
C ASP A 306 6.58 26.60 2.21
N TYR A 307 6.80 26.17 0.98
CA TYR A 307 6.59 24.79 0.57
C TYR A 307 7.82 24.24 -0.14
N VAL A 308 8.04 22.94 0.05
CA VAL A 308 9.06 22.19 -0.68
C VAL A 308 8.38 21.05 -1.45
N ILE A 309 8.80 20.86 -2.68
CA ILE A 309 8.41 19.73 -3.53
C ILE A 309 9.64 18.86 -3.73
N THR A 310 9.55 17.59 -3.35
CA THR A 310 10.59 16.60 -3.64
C THR A 310 10.07 15.62 -4.66
N VAL A 311 10.88 15.35 -5.69
CA VAL A 311 10.47 14.67 -6.92
C VAL A 311 11.32 13.44 -7.15
N ASP A 312 10.66 12.31 -7.40
CA ASP A 312 11.23 11.08 -7.92
C ASP A 312 10.69 10.82 -9.33
N VAL A 313 11.55 10.50 -10.29
CA VAL A 313 11.22 10.46 -11.71
C VAL A 313 11.42 9.07 -12.29
N ALA A 314 10.32 8.45 -12.73
CA ALA A 314 10.33 7.19 -13.46
C ALA A 314 10.40 7.38 -14.98
N ARG A 315 10.76 6.31 -15.70
CA ARG A 315 10.84 6.29 -17.17
C ARG A 315 9.48 6.30 -17.88
N GLY A 316 8.37 6.15 -17.16
CA GLY A 316 7.03 6.10 -17.74
C GLY A 316 6.73 4.82 -18.52
N VAL A 317 7.30 3.68 -18.11
CA VAL A 317 7.14 2.35 -18.74
C VAL A 317 6.30 1.39 -17.89
N SER A 318 5.29 1.88 -17.21
CA SER A 318 4.22 1.13 -16.50
C SER A 318 4.60 0.42 -15.20
N GLU A 319 5.87 0.22 -14.84
CA GLU A 319 6.27 -0.47 -13.61
C GLU A 319 6.53 0.50 -12.46
N ASP A 320 7.24 1.60 -12.72
CA ASP A 320 7.58 2.62 -11.74
C ASP A 320 6.75 3.89 -11.93
N TYR A 321 6.53 4.63 -10.88
CA TYR A 321 5.73 5.87 -10.90
C TYR A 321 6.63 7.10 -10.86
N SER A 322 6.30 8.11 -11.69
CA SER A 322 6.77 9.47 -11.43
C SER A 322 5.96 10.06 -10.30
N ALA A 323 6.62 10.48 -9.24
CA ALA A 323 6.01 10.93 -8.02
C ALA A 323 6.62 12.23 -7.49
N PHE A 324 5.82 12.99 -6.76
CA PHE A 324 6.32 14.05 -5.90
C PHE A 324 5.43 14.24 -4.67
N VAL A 325 6.01 14.80 -3.62
CA VAL A 325 5.28 15.26 -2.43
C VAL A 325 5.49 16.75 -2.22
N VAL A 326 4.43 17.43 -1.78
CA VAL A 326 4.46 18.85 -1.38
C VAL A 326 4.42 18.91 0.14
N VAL A 327 5.42 19.53 0.74
CA VAL A 327 5.54 19.64 2.19
C VAL A 327 5.49 21.09 2.61
N ASP A 328 4.59 21.43 3.53
CA ASP A 328 4.56 22.70 4.23
C ASP A 328 5.67 22.70 5.30
N ILE A 329 6.64 23.59 5.13
CA ILE A 329 7.83 23.72 6.00
C ILE A 329 7.74 24.91 6.96
N THR A 330 6.65 25.65 6.90
CA THR A 330 6.45 26.90 7.64
C THR A 330 6.37 26.71 9.13
N THR A 331 5.65 25.68 9.55
CA THR A 331 5.41 25.35 10.95
C THR A 331 5.92 23.96 11.28
N PHE A 332 6.34 23.76 12.50
CA PHE A 332 6.74 22.45 13.00
C PHE A 332 5.62 21.83 13.84
N PRO A 333 5.23 20.56 13.63
CA PRO A 333 5.76 19.59 12.68
C PRO A 333 5.45 19.92 11.21
N HIS A 334 6.39 19.58 10.30
CA HIS A 334 6.20 19.72 8.87
C HIS A 334 5.07 18.80 8.41
N LYS A 335 4.33 19.20 7.35
CA LYS A 335 3.16 18.46 6.87
C LYS A 335 3.22 18.21 5.37
N VAL A 336 2.98 16.99 4.97
CA VAL A 336 2.69 16.67 3.56
C VAL A 336 1.27 17.15 3.26
N VAL A 337 1.14 18.14 2.39
CA VAL A 337 -0.14 18.78 2.05
C VAL A 337 -0.71 18.33 0.71
N ALA A 338 0.13 17.81 -0.18
CA ALA A 338 -0.28 17.21 -1.44
C ALA A 338 0.73 16.17 -1.90
N LYS A 339 0.28 15.23 -2.75
CA LYS A 339 1.16 14.28 -3.45
C LYS A 339 0.68 14.09 -4.88
N TYR A 340 1.61 13.71 -5.73
CA TYR A 340 1.35 13.28 -7.11
C TYR A 340 1.98 11.92 -7.34
N ARG A 341 1.26 11.05 -8.07
CA ARG A 341 1.76 9.74 -8.46
C ARG A 341 1.11 9.30 -9.77
N ASN A 342 1.92 8.97 -10.77
CA ASN A 342 1.42 8.52 -12.07
C ASN A 342 2.50 7.69 -12.79
N ASN A 343 2.13 6.53 -13.33
CA ASN A 343 3.02 5.62 -14.07
C ASN A 343 2.88 5.71 -15.60
N GLU A 344 1.96 6.50 -16.09
CA GLU A 344 1.72 6.68 -17.53
C GLU A 344 2.25 8.01 -18.06
N ILE A 345 2.63 8.93 -17.15
CA ILE A 345 3.09 10.25 -17.56
C ILE A 345 4.44 10.16 -18.26
N LYS A 346 4.52 10.81 -19.42
CA LYS A 346 5.78 10.92 -20.14
C LYS A 346 6.72 11.90 -19.41
N PRO A 347 8.02 11.57 -19.24
CA PRO A 347 8.99 12.43 -18.55
C PRO A 347 9.06 13.86 -19.08
N MET A 348 8.80 14.07 -20.38
CA MET A 348 8.77 15.39 -21.00
C MET A 348 7.56 16.26 -20.61
N LEU A 349 6.49 15.66 -20.14
CA LEU A 349 5.27 16.38 -19.70
C LEU A 349 5.25 16.62 -18.19
N PHE A 350 5.99 15.82 -17.44
CA PHE A 350 6.02 15.89 -15.99
C PHE A 350 6.50 17.24 -15.43
N PRO A 351 7.51 17.93 -16.02
CA PRO A 351 7.91 19.26 -15.59
C PRO A 351 6.79 20.30 -15.57
N ASN A 352 5.86 20.22 -16.53
CA ASN A 352 4.74 21.16 -16.57
C ASN A 352 3.79 20.99 -15.37
N ILE A 353 3.56 19.73 -14.94
CA ILE A 353 2.73 19.46 -13.76
C ILE A 353 3.43 19.95 -12.50
N ILE A 354 4.72 19.66 -12.35
CA ILE A 354 5.52 20.13 -11.21
C ILE A 354 5.50 21.66 -11.15
N TYR A 355 5.71 22.32 -12.29
CA TYR A 355 5.73 23.79 -12.40
C TYR A 355 4.39 24.41 -11.95
N GLU A 356 3.25 23.91 -12.47
CA GLU A 356 1.93 24.43 -12.11
C GLU A 356 1.64 24.23 -10.61
N VAL A 357 1.98 23.07 -10.06
CA VAL A 357 1.81 22.81 -8.63
C VAL A 357 2.73 23.72 -7.81
N ALA A 358 4.00 23.82 -8.16
CA ALA A 358 4.96 24.66 -7.44
C ALA A 358 4.56 26.14 -7.46
N LYS A 359 4.06 26.63 -8.59
CA LYS A 359 3.56 27.99 -8.73
C LYS A 359 2.36 28.25 -7.82
N ASN A 360 1.44 27.29 -7.75
CA ASN A 360 0.25 27.38 -6.90
C ASN A 360 0.62 27.34 -5.41
N TYR A 361 1.64 26.55 -5.02
CA TYR A 361 2.16 26.49 -3.64
C TYR A 361 3.22 27.55 -3.38
N ASN A 362 2.85 28.85 -3.53
CA ASN A 362 3.66 30.05 -3.22
C ASN A 362 5.07 30.02 -3.82
N LYS A 363 5.22 29.47 -5.03
CA LYS A 363 6.53 29.26 -5.69
C LYS A 363 7.44 28.32 -4.88
N ALA A 364 6.91 27.16 -4.51
CA ALA A 364 7.59 26.13 -3.74
C ALA A 364 9.02 25.83 -4.22
N TYR A 365 9.92 25.53 -3.30
CA TYR A 365 11.26 25.03 -3.64
C TYR A 365 11.16 23.61 -4.20
N ILE A 366 11.87 23.31 -5.29
CA ILE A 366 11.84 22.00 -5.93
C ILE A 366 13.19 21.31 -5.79
N LEU A 367 13.21 20.08 -5.29
CA LEU A 367 14.38 19.22 -5.27
C LEU A 367 14.06 17.94 -6.06
N CYS A 368 14.67 17.78 -7.24
CA CYS A 368 14.53 16.60 -8.07
C CYS A 368 15.63 15.58 -7.78
N GLU A 369 15.28 14.29 -7.77
CA GLU A 369 16.26 13.24 -7.97
C GLU A 369 16.74 13.28 -9.43
N VAL A 370 18.07 13.29 -9.64
CA VAL A 370 18.67 13.47 -10.97
C VAL A 370 19.39 12.22 -11.47
N ASN A 371 19.03 11.08 -10.96
CA ASN A 371 19.45 9.82 -11.55
C ASN A 371 18.69 9.63 -12.87
N ASP A 372 19.38 9.07 -13.87
CA ASP A 372 18.80 8.71 -15.17
C ASP A 372 18.03 9.90 -15.85
N ILE A 373 16.70 9.81 -15.97
CA ILE A 373 15.85 10.81 -16.66
C ILE A 373 15.58 12.06 -15.79
N GLY A 374 15.75 11.98 -14.50
CA GLY A 374 15.47 13.11 -13.58
C GLY A 374 16.30 14.36 -13.89
N ASP A 375 17.50 14.23 -14.43
CA ASP A 375 18.33 15.36 -14.90
C ASP A 375 17.64 16.16 -16.02
N GLN A 376 16.93 15.49 -16.93
CA GLN A 376 16.17 16.15 -17.98
C GLN A 376 14.97 16.92 -17.42
N VAL A 377 14.25 16.31 -16.45
CA VAL A 377 13.11 16.97 -15.79
C VAL A 377 13.56 18.23 -15.04
N ALA A 378 14.65 18.15 -14.27
CA ALA A 378 15.22 19.29 -13.57
C ALA A 378 15.69 20.38 -14.53
N SER A 379 16.33 20.00 -15.64
CA SER A 379 16.78 20.93 -16.69
C SER A 379 15.63 21.63 -17.39
N LEU A 380 14.56 20.93 -17.76
CA LEU A 380 13.36 21.51 -18.37
C LEU A 380 12.68 22.49 -17.41
N LEU A 381 12.59 22.15 -16.12
CA LEU A 381 12.05 23.07 -15.10
C LEU A 381 12.85 24.37 -15.00
N HIS A 382 14.17 24.26 -14.97
CA HIS A 382 15.03 25.43 -14.72
C HIS A 382 15.25 26.27 -15.97
N TYR A 383 15.56 25.66 -17.12
CA TYR A 383 15.95 26.37 -18.34
C TYR A 383 14.76 26.68 -19.26
N ASP A 384 13.85 25.73 -19.48
CA ASP A 384 12.75 25.92 -20.44
C ASP A 384 11.54 26.62 -19.81
N LEU A 385 11.20 26.23 -18.55
CA LEU A 385 10.11 26.84 -17.81
C LEU A 385 10.57 28.01 -16.91
N GLU A 386 11.87 28.33 -16.94
CA GLU A 386 12.49 29.43 -16.20
C GLU A 386 12.15 29.44 -14.69
N TYR A 387 11.96 28.26 -14.09
CA TYR A 387 11.61 28.16 -12.68
C TYR A 387 12.84 28.30 -11.80
N GLN A 388 12.94 29.40 -11.08
CA GLN A 388 14.17 29.77 -10.34
C GLN A 388 14.37 29.00 -9.04
N ASN A 389 13.29 28.51 -8.40
CA ASN A 389 13.35 27.83 -7.11
C ASN A 389 13.68 26.33 -7.23
N VAL A 390 14.44 25.93 -8.25
CA VAL A 390 15.03 24.60 -8.35
C VAL A 390 16.33 24.56 -7.54
N LEU A 391 16.40 23.65 -6.57
CA LEU A 391 17.54 23.51 -5.69
C LEU A 391 18.71 22.81 -6.40
N MET A 392 19.91 23.32 -6.16
CA MET A 392 21.15 22.82 -6.75
C MET A 392 22.02 22.12 -5.71
N CYS A 393 22.65 21.03 -6.10
CA CYS A 393 23.58 20.29 -5.25
C CYS A 393 25.01 20.34 -5.79
N SER A 394 25.99 20.29 -4.90
CA SER A 394 27.40 20.20 -5.28
C SER A 394 27.71 18.84 -5.89
N MET A 395 28.49 18.82 -6.99
CA MET A 395 29.03 17.60 -7.59
C MET A 395 30.21 17.00 -6.80
N ARG A 396 30.76 17.70 -5.82
CA ARG A 396 31.89 17.27 -5.00
C ARG A 396 31.45 16.93 -3.58
N GLY A 397 31.78 15.74 -3.13
CA GLY A 397 31.53 15.26 -1.78
C GLY A 397 30.72 13.96 -1.75
N ARG A 398 30.93 13.15 -0.70
CA ARG A 398 30.30 11.82 -0.56
C ARG A 398 28.81 11.87 -0.21
N ALA A 399 28.32 13.00 0.29
CA ALA A 399 26.96 13.13 0.82
C ALA A 399 26.06 14.07 0.00
N GLY A 400 26.56 14.75 -1.03
CA GLY A 400 25.89 15.85 -1.69
C GLY A 400 25.68 17.01 -0.70
N GLN A 401 25.75 18.25 -1.16
CA GLN A 401 25.38 19.43 -0.36
C GLN A 401 24.56 20.35 -1.24
N ILE A 402 23.49 20.91 -0.71
CA ILE A 402 22.76 21.98 -1.36
C ILE A 402 23.57 23.25 -1.26
N VAL A 403 23.86 23.86 -2.41
CA VAL A 403 24.71 25.03 -2.53
C VAL A 403 23.87 26.32 -2.70
N GLY A 404 22.58 26.20 -2.94
CA GLY A 404 21.66 27.33 -3.09
C GLY A 404 20.77 27.28 -4.31
N GLN A 405 20.15 28.42 -4.60
CA GLN A 405 19.33 28.69 -5.79
C GLN A 405 20.12 29.54 -6.77
N GLY A 406 19.75 29.50 -8.06
CA GLY A 406 20.22 30.43 -9.07
C GLY A 406 21.21 29.84 -10.05
N PHE A 407 22.04 30.69 -10.69
CA PHE A 407 22.90 30.30 -11.80
C PHE A 407 23.95 29.24 -11.41
N SER A 408 23.96 28.14 -12.18
CA SER A 408 24.86 27.04 -12.03
C SER A 408 26.33 27.46 -12.17
N GLY A 409 27.12 27.27 -11.13
CA GLY A 409 28.58 27.30 -11.24
C GLY A 409 29.10 26.01 -11.87
N LYS A 410 30.34 26.00 -12.40
CA LYS A 410 30.99 24.83 -13.09
C LYS A 410 31.04 23.52 -12.27
N LYS A 411 30.52 23.48 -11.03
CA LYS A 411 30.60 22.33 -10.10
C LYS A 411 29.30 22.00 -9.40
N THR A 412 28.17 22.54 -9.87
CA THR A 412 26.83 22.29 -9.34
C THR A 412 25.98 21.59 -10.37
N GLN A 413 25.01 20.78 -9.92
CA GLN A 413 23.97 20.16 -10.74
C GLN A 413 22.61 20.54 -10.19
N LEU A 414 21.60 20.62 -11.06
CA LEU A 414 20.22 20.79 -10.67
C LEU A 414 19.73 19.50 -10.00
N GLY A 415 19.22 19.63 -8.75
CA GLY A 415 18.72 18.47 -8.01
C GLY A 415 19.81 17.63 -7.33
N VAL A 416 19.42 16.49 -6.77
CA VAL A 416 20.26 15.59 -5.97
C VAL A 416 20.49 14.25 -6.67
N LYS A 417 21.74 13.81 -6.74
CA LYS A 417 22.07 12.46 -7.19
C LYS A 417 21.89 11.47 -6.04
N MET A 418 20.96 10.53 -6.19
CA MET A 418 20.72 9.49 -5.19
C MET A 418 21.89 8.49 -5.16
N SER A 419 22.84 8.76 -4.28
CA SER A 419 23.91 7.81 -3.95
C SER A 419 23.49 6.95 -2.76
N LYS A 420 24.18 5.81 -2.55
CA LYS A 420 23.94 4.96 -1.36
C LYS A 420 24.04 5.76 -0.04
N THR A 421 24.93 6.74 0.03
CA THR A 421 25.10 7.59 1.20
C THR A 421 23.94 8.55 1.38
N VAL A 422 23.48 9.22 0.31
CA VAL A 422 22.32 10.13 0.33
C VAL A 422 21.08 9.36 0.75
N LYS A 423 20.82 8.20 0.11
CA LYS A 423 19.67 7.33 0.44
C LYS A 423 19.70 6.89 1.91
N LYS A 424 20.87 6.44 2.40
CA LYS A 424 21.01 6.01 3.80
C LYS A 424 20.79 7.14 4.81
N VAL A 425 21.39 8.30 4.57
CA VAL A 425 21.22 9.48 5.45
C VAL A 425 19.77 9.94 5.42
N GLY A 426 19.16 10.06 4.23
CA GLY A 426 17.75 10.43 4.08
C GLY A 426 16.82 9.46 4.78
N ALA A 427 17.01 8.15 4.60
CA ALA A 427 16.18 7.12 5.24
C ALA A 427 16.29 7.17 6.78
N LEU A 428 17.49 7.29 7.35
CA LEU A 428 17.66 7.38 8.80
C LEU A 428 17.05 8.66 9.38
N ASN A 429 17.17 9.79 8.68
CA ASN A 429 16.51 11.03 9.08
C ASN A 429 14.99 10.92 8.97
N LEU A 430 14.48 10.32 7.89
CA LEU A 430 13.03 10.05 7.71
C LEU A 430 12.49 9.24 8.88
N LYS A 431 13.19 8.16 9.25
CA LYS A 431 12.85 7.36 10.43
C LYS A 431 12.73 8.26 11.68
N THR A 432 13.74 9.05 11.95
CA THR A 432 13.77 9.93 13.13
C THR A 432 12.62 10.96 13.09
N MET A 433 12.36 11.56 11.92
CA MET A 433 11.28 12.55 11.76
C MET A 433 9.90 11.93 11.99
N ILE A 434 9.65 10.75 11.45
CA ILE A 434 8.36 10.06 11.60
C ILE A 434 8.18 9.54 13.04
N GLU A 435 9.19 8.88 13.60
CA GLU A 435 9.10 8.31 14.95
C GLU A 435 8.96 9.37 16.05
N SER A 436 9.49 10.58 15.81
CA SER A 436 9.37 11.74 16.74
C SER A 436 8.24 12.72 16.38
N ASP A 437 7.30 12.34 15.52
CA ASP A 437 6.15 13.16 15.07
C ASP A 437 6.54 14.53 14.48
N LYS A 438 7.70 14.60 13.83
CA LYS A 438 8.21 15.81 13.18
C LYS A 438 7.78 15.98 11.74
N LEU A 439 7.27 14.93 11.12
CA LEU A 439 6.68 14.93 9.78
C LEU A 439 5.32 14.25 9.85
N LEU A 440 4.28 14.95 9.43
CA LEU A 440 2.91 14.46 9.42
C LEU A 440 2.43 14.27 7.98
N PHE A 441 1.72 13.20 7.73
CA PHE A 441 1.08 12.89 6.46
C PHE A 441 -0.17 12.06 6.71
N LYS A 442 -1.12 12.14 5.77
CA LYS A 442 -2.42 11.47 5.84
C LYS A 442 -2.73 10.64 4.60
N ASP A 443 -1.80 10.62 3.66
CA ASP A 443 -1.97 9.90 2.39
C ASP A 443 -1.84 8.41 2.58
N TYR A 444 -2.81 7.68 2.03
CA TYR A 444 -2.84 6.22 2.08
C TYR A 444 -1.68 5.55 1.33
N GLU A 445 -1.30 6.05 0.14
CA GLU A 445 -0.25 5.42 -0.66
C GLU A 445 1.13 5.62 -0.03
N ILE A 446 1.38 6.79 0.57
CA ILE A 446 2.60 7.04 1.38
C ILE A 446 2.68 6.04 2.54
N ILE A 447 1.59 5.86 3.28
CA ILE A 447 1.54 4.90 4.39
C ILE A 447 1.79 3.48 3.87
N SER A 448 1.14 3.10 2.77
CA SER A 448 1.29 1.78 2.13
C SER A 448 2.74 1.51 1.74
N GLU A 449 3.42 2.45 1.07
CA GLU A 449 4.82 2.29 0.68
C GLU A 449 5.75 2.18 1.91
N LEU A 450 5.54 2.99 2.95
CA LEU A 450 6.33 2.91 4.18
C LEU A 450 6.17 1.57 4.92
N THR A 451 5.04 0.87 4.76
CA THR A 451 4.84 -0.46 5.36
C THR A 451 5.59 -1.59 4.65
N THR A 452 6.04 -1.35 3.43
CA THR A 452 6.80 -2.29 2.60
C THR A 452 8.22 -1.81 2.29
N PHE A 453 8.64 -0.66 2.85
CA PHE A 453 9.98 -0.09 2.68
C PHE A 453 10.94 -0.71 3.69
N ILE A 454 11.69 -1.71 3.24
CA ILE A 454 12.50 -2.60 4.08
C ILE A 454 14.00 -2.36 3.95
N SER A 455 14.74 -2.78 4.98
CA SER A 455 16.20 -2.82 4.96
C SER A 455 16.69 -4.00 4.12
N LYS A 456 17.49 -3.75 3.09
CA LYS A 456 18.07 -4.78 2.22
C LYS A 456 19.50 -4.41 1.82
N HIS A 457 20.44 -5.32 2.03
CA HIS A 457 21.86 -5.15 1.62
C HIS A 457 22.50 -3.81 2.03
N ASN A 458 22.30 -3.34 3.26
CA ASN A 458 22.75 -2.03 3.77
C ASN A 458 22.11 -0.79 3.09
N SER A 459 20.97 -0.95 2.42
CA SER A 459 20.13 0.10 1.87
C SER A 459 18.69 -0.11 2.30
N PHE A 460 17.78 0.72 1.82
CA PHE A 460 16.36 0.58 2.01
C PHE A 460 15.69 0.60 0.63
N GLU A 461 14.77 -0.29 0.39
CA GLU A 461 14.01 -0.40 -0.86
C GLU A 461 12.65 -1.04 -0.63
N ALA A 462 11.74 -0.91 -1.59
CA ALA A 462 10.47 -1.62 -1.53
C ALA A 462 10.67 -3.14 -1.52
N GLU A 463 9.80 -3.85 -0.86
CA GLU A 463 9.70 -5.30 -0.95
C GLU A 463 9.35 -5.73 -2.38
N GLU A 464 9.74 -6.96 -2.77
CA GLU A 464 9.52 -7.47 -4.13
C GLU A 464 8.03 -7.39 -4.53
N GLY A 465 7.75 -6.68 -5.62
CA GLY A 465 6.39 -6.43 -6.10
C GLY A 465 5.69 -5.22 -5.49
N CYS A 466 6.36 -4.46 -4.64
CA CYS A 466 5.89 -3.18 -4.10
C CYS A 466 6.67 -2.00 -4.71
N ASN A 467 6.14 -0.79 -4.54
CA ASN A 467 6.75 0.44 -5.01
C ASN A 467 7.27 1.28 -3.83
N ASP A 468 8.26 2.15 -4.06
CA ASP A 468 8.83 3.06 -3.07
C ASP A 468 8.96 4.52 -3.56
N ASP A 469 8.26 4.88 -4.64
CA ASP A 469 8.40 6.18 -5.30
C ASP A 469 8.05 7.36 -4.37
N LEU A 470 6.94 7.28 -3.64
CA LEU A 470 6.54 8.29 -2.65
C LEU A 470 7.42 8.23 -1.39
N ALA A 471 7.80 7.03 -0.95
CA ALA A 471 8.74 6.85 0.15
C ALA A 471 10.11 7.46 -0.20
N MET A 472 10.56 7.31 -1.45
CA MET A 472 11.77 7.96 -1.96
C MET A 472 11.66 9.49 -1.98
N CYS A 473 10.52 10.04 -2.38
CA CYS A 473 10.28 11.48 -2.24
C CYS A 473 10.45 11.95 -0.79
N LEU A 474 9.94 11.20 0.19
CA LEU A 474 10.12 11.53 1.61
C LEU A 474 11.57 11.33 2.08
N VAL A 475 12.30 10.34 1.55
CA VAL A 475 13.74 10.15 1.82
C VAL A 475 14.54 11.35 1.31
N ILE A 476 14.24 11.85 0.11
CA ILE A 476 14.84 13.07 -0.47
C ILE A 476 14.54 14.27 0.41
N TYR A 477 13.29 14.40 0.87
CA TYR A 477 12.88 15.47 1.79
C TYR A 477 13.64 15.42 3.12
N ALA A 478 13.70 14.26 3.75
CA ALA A 478 14.40 14.09 5.01
C ALA A 478 15.92 14.29 4.90
N TRP A 479 16.50 13.98 3.73
CA TRP A 479 17.88 14.33 3.43
C TRP A 479 18.06 15.86 3.30
N LEU A 480 17.12 16.55 2.63
CA LEU A 480 17.13 18.02 2.48
C LEU A 480 17.08 18.72 3.83
N VAL A 481 16.20 18.30 4.73
CA VAL A 481 16.05 18.86 6.09
C VAL A 481 17.33 18.77 6.90
N ALA A 482 18.18 17.79 6.63
CA ALA A 482 19.48 17.65 7.30
C ALA A 482 20.57 18.59 6.76
N GLN A 483 20.32 19.31 5.65
CA GLN A 483 21.31 20.22 5.06
C GLN A 483 21.35 21.57 5.79
N ASP A 484 22.53 22.13 5.93
CA ASP A 484 22.70 23.43 6.60
C ASP A 484 21.93 24.55 5.86
N TYR A 485 21.93 24.52 4.54
CA TYR A 485 21.13 25.45 3.73
C TYR A 485 19.65 25.46 4.10
N PHE A 486 19.05 24.29 4.36
CA PHE A 486 17.63 24.21 4.76
C PHE A 486 17.40 24.82 6.15
N LYS A 487 18.35 24.60 7.08
CA LYS A 487 18.29 25.21 8.41
C LYS A 487 18.39 26.73 8.33
N GLU A 488 19.33 27.23 7.52
CA GLU A 488 19.47 28.69 7.29
C GLU A 488 18.20 29.29 6.67
N LEU A 489 17.59 28.60 5.70
CA LEU A 489 16.35 29.03 5.06
C LEU A 489 15.22 29.17 6.10
N THR A 490 14.99 28.14 6.90
CA THR A 490 13.93 28.12 7.93
C THR A 490 14.24 29.06 9.09
N ASP A 491 15.50 29.20 9.50
CA ASP A 491 15.89 30.11 10.56
C ASP A 491 15.75 31.60 10.17
N GLN A 492 16.03 31.95 8.93
CA GLN A 492 15.81 33.30 8.40
C GLN A 492 14.33 33.69 8.41
N ASP A 493 13.47 32.76 8.00
CA ASP A 493 12.03 33.01 8.00
C ASP A 493 11.44 33.08 9.41
N ILE A 494 11.92 32.27 10.33
CA ILE A 494 11.55 32.37 11.77
C ILE A 494 11.96 33.72 12.34
N ARG A 495 13.17 34.19 12.09
CA ARG A 495 13.64 35.50 12.54
C ARG A 495 12.83 36.63 11.93
N LYS A 496 12.52 36.56 10.63
CA LYS A 496 11.70 37.55 9.96
C LYS A 496 10.29 37.63 10.52
N ARG A 497 9.65 36.48 10.79
CA ARG A 497 8.31 36.40 11.42
C ARG A 497 8.35 36.94 12.86
N LEU A 498 9.32 36.53 13.66
CA LEU A 498 9.47 37.04 15.01
C LEU A 498 9.64 38.56 15.00
N TYR A 499 10.39 39.07 14.02
CA TYR A 499 10.55 40.53 13.85
C TYR A 499 9.23 41.20 13.40
N GLU A 500 8.49 40.62 12.49
CA GLU A 500 7.18 41.11 12.03
C GLU A 500 6.13 41.01 13.15
N GLU A 501 6.10 39.93 13.93
CA GLU A 501 5.24 39.78 15.10
C GLU A 501 5.59 40.83 16.19
N GLN A 502 6.86 41.03 16.48
CA GLN A 502 7.30 42.07 17.41
C GLN A 502 6.94 43.45 16.90
N LYS A 503 7.12 43.73 15.61
CA LYS A 503 6.72 44.98 14.98
C LYS A 503 5.21 45.21 15.08
N ASN A 504 4.40 44.19 14.78
CA ASN A 504 2.94 44.26 14.90
C ASN A 504 2.47 44.41 16.35
N GLN A 505 3.13 43.75 17.30
CA GLN A 505 2.88 43.99 18.73
C GLN A 505 3.24 45.42 19.15
N ILE A 506 4.37 45.93 18.71
CA ILE A 506 4.76 47.30 18.98
C ILE A 506 3.77 48.27 18.32
N GLU A 507 3.33 48.03 17.10
CA GLU A 507 2.30 48.84 16.42
C GLU A 507 0.91 48.76 17.10
N GLN A 508 0.56 47.61 17.70
CA GLN A 508 -0.67 47.43 18.49
C GLN A 508 -0.57 48.09 19.88
N ASP A 509 0.60 48.05 20.50
CA ASP A 509 0.86 48.69 21.82
C ASP A 509 1.07 50.19 21.71
N MET A 510 1.33 50.72 20.50
CA MET A 510 1.35 52.16 20.24
C MET A 510 -0.07 52.72 20.20
N SER A 511 -0.74 52.72 21.32
CA SER A 511 -1.93 53.53 21.59
C SER A 511 -1.62 55.01 21.39
N PRO A 512 -2.58 55.86 20.94
CA PRO A 512 -2.27 57.22 20.44
C PRO A 512 -2.01 58.28 21.52
N PHE A 513 -1.14 57.98 22.45
CA PHE A 513 -0.63 58.96 23.40
C PHE A 513 0.90 59.10 23.23
N GLY A 514 1.28 60.20 22.62
CA GLY A 514 2.66 60.54 22.39
C GLY A 514 3.45 60.69 23.67
N PHE A 515 4.50 59.91 23.79
CA PHE A 515 5.66 60.25 24.59
C PHE A 515 6.89 60.25 23.67
N ILE A 516 7.46 61.42 23.51
CA ILE A 516 8.78 61.57 22.91
C ILE A 516 9.77 61.02 23.95
N VAL A 517 10.39 59.90 23.68
CA VAL A 517 11.53 59.42 24.45
C VAL A 517 12.77 59.90 23.73
N ASP A 518 13.53 60.79 24.40
CA ASP A 518 14.86 61.21 23.99
C ASP A 518 15.76 59.98 23.88
N GLY A 519 16.34 59.77 22.71
CA GLY A 519 17.20 58.62 22.40
C GLY A 519 18.58 58.71 23.05
N LEU A 520 18.64 58.51 24.34
CA LEU A 520 19.90 58.35 25.08
C LEU A 520 19.74 57.35 26.24
N ASP A 521 19.48 56.09 25.91
CA ASP A 521 19.75 55.00 26.83
C ASP A 521 20.90 54.15 26.29
N ASN A 522 22.10 54.46 26.75
CA ASN A 522 23.27 53.60 26.68
C ASN A 522 22.95 52.32 27.49
N THR A 523 22.52 51.29 26.85
CA THR A 523 22.29 49.98 27.47
C THR A 523 23.67 49.36 27.77
N SER A 524 24.18 49.62 28.96
CA SER A 524 25.28 48.84 29.53
C SER A 524 24.71 47.72 30.39
N PHE A 525 25.20 46.52 30.24
CA PHE A 525 24.90 45.42 31.16
C PHE A 525 26.20 44.92 31.83
N VAL A 526 26.04 44.28 32.97
CA VAL A 526 27.15 43.68 33.73
C VAL A 526 26.99 42.18 33.61
N ASP A 527 28.03 41.48 33.16
CA ASP A 527 28.01 40.03 33.04
C ASP A 527 28.16 39.31 34.39
N SER A 528 28.14 37.98 34.37
CA SER A 528 28.25 37.16 35.58
C SER A 528 29.62 37.22 36.28
N GLU A 529 30.64 37.83 35.65
CA GLU A 529 31.99 38.02 36.18
C GLU A 529 32.20 39.45 36.71
N GLY A 530 31.18 40.31 36.55
CA GLY A 530 31.18 41.67 37.08
C GLY A 530 31.68 42.71 36.08
N ASP A 531 31.90 42.33 34.84
CA ASP A 531 32.42 43.22 33.79
C ASP A 531 31.29 43.97 33.09
N ARG A 532 31.51 45.22 32.75
CA ARG A 532 30.54 46.10 32.09
C ARG A 532 30.79 46.15 30.59
N TRP A 533 29.73 45.92 29.83
CA TRP A 533 29.69 45.98 28.39
C TRP A 533 28.75 47.10 27.93
N PHE A 534 29.01 47.70 26.80
CA PHE A 534 28.14 48.70 26.17
C PHE A 534 28.08 48.45 24.65
N THR A 535 27.00 48.88 24.03
CA THR A 535 26.82 48.79 22.57
C THR A 535 27.36 50.08 21.94
N ASP A 536 28.29 49.98 20.99
CA ASP A 536 28.80 51.14 20.26
C ASP A 536 27.80 51.66 19.22
N GLU A 537 28.13 52.75 18.56
CA GLU A 537 27.29 53.41 17.55
C GLU A 537 27.05 52.53 16.27
N TYR A 538 27.72 51.41 16.14
CA TYR A 538 27.57 50.44 15.04
C TYR A 538 26.82 49.18 15.46
N GLY A 539 26.42 49.06 16.73
CA GLY A 539 25.66 47.92 17.25
C GLY A 539 26.52 46.77 17.78
N ASP A 540 27.84 46.94 17.82
CA ASP A 540 28.75 45.93 18.34
C ASP A 540 28.95 46.06 19.87
N MET A 541 29.11 44.93 20.56
CA MET A 541 29.35 44.90 22.01
C MET A 541 30.82 45.07 22.31
N ALA A 542 31.19 46.15 23.02
CA ALA A 542 32.54 46.46 23.39
C ALA A 542 32.73 46.45 24.92
N TYR A 543 33.88 45.93 25.35
CA TYR A 543 34.26 45.87 26.73
C TYR A 543 34.85 47.22 27.19
N MET A 544 34.48 47.67 28.39
CA MET A 544 34.75 49.04 28.86
C MET A 544 36.24 49.41 28.97
N TRP A 545 37.16 48.45 28.81
CA TRP A 545 38.61 48.71 28.88
C TRP A 545 39.24 49.23 27.57
N GLU A 546 38.54 49.11 26.46
CA GLU A 546 39.07 49.54 25.14
C GLU A 546 38.91 51.05 24.87
N TYR A 547 38.21 51.79 25.75
CA TYR A 547 37.99 53.23 25.64
C TYR A 547 38.53 53.97 26.84
N LYS A 548 39.87 53.94 27.05
CA LYS A 548 40.56 54.91 27.88
C LYS A 548 41.57 55.68 27.08
#